data_72708841fc9f887586a91793ef26a1de
#
_entry.id   72708841fc9f887586a91793ef26a1de
#
_cell.length_a   1.000
_cell.length_b   1.000
_cell.length_c   1.000
_cell.angle_alpha   90.00
_cell.angle_beta   90.00
_cell.angle_gamma   90.00
#
_symmetry.space_group_name_H-M   'P 1'
#
loop_
_entity.id
_entity.type
_entity.pdbx_description
1 polymer ?
#
loop_
_entity_poly.entity_id
_entity_poly.type
_entity_poly.pdbx_seq_one_letter_code
_entity_poly.pdbx_strand_id
1 'polypeptide(L)'
;MSSNTVDNPFFARVWMFISRHEPRSVQEWRRENLAGLTGRVLEVGAGTGTNFSLYPDTVTEVVAVEPERRLTEIASRAAQNAPVPVTVTHHAIEQLEASEPFDAVVCSLVLCSVDEPDQVLRQLYSLLRPGGELRYLEHIASSGAHGQLQRLADATLWPRLFGNCHTHRDTERTIADAGFRTETARHEWEIPAWVPIPSSEVAIGRAVKPA
;
A
#
# COMPACT_ATOMS: atom_id res chain seq x y z
N MET A 1 -23.36 0.52 13.49
CA MET A 1 -22.06 -0.15 13.25
C MET A 1 -21.98 -0.44 11.77
N SER A 2 -21.35 0.42 11.00
CA SER A 2 -21.13 0.21 9.58
C SER A 2 -20.02 -0.83 9.46
N SER A 3 -20.29 -1.98 8.87
CA SER A 3 -19.25 -2.96 8.53
C SER A 3 -18.46 -2.37 7.35
N ASN A 4 -17.28 -1.83 7.62
CA ASN A 4 -16.35 -1.37 6.57
C ASN A 4 -15.72 -2.56 5.82
N THR A 5 -16.52 -3.55 5.46
CA THR A 5 -16.08 -4.59 4.54
C THR A 5 -16.26 -4.07 3.12
N VAL A 6 -15.18 -3.99 2.39
CA VAL A 6 -15.21 -3.66 0.97
C VAL A 6 -15.70 -4.89 0.20
N ASP A 7 -16.87 -4.79 -0.42
CA ASP A 7 -17.38 -5.83 -1.34
C ASP A 7 -17.35 -5.30 -2.77
N ASN A 8 -16.22 -5.50 -3.45
CA ASN A 8 -16.04 -5.12 -4.85
C ASN A 8 -15.54 -6.30 -5.69
N PRO A 9 -16.43 -7.22 -6.11
CA PRO A 9 -16.05 -8.42 -6.87
C PRO A 9 -15.42 -8.11 -8.23
N PHE A 10 -15.75 -6.98 -8.83
CA PHE A 10 -15.13 -6.57 -10.09
C PHE A 10 -13.66 -6.18 -9.85
N PHE A 11 -13.42 -5.29 -8.90
CA PHE A 11 -12.05 -4.90 -8.54
C PHE A 11 -11.21 -6.10 -8.11
N ALA A 12 -11.75 -6.99 -7.26
CA ALA A 12 -11.02 -8.18 -6.83
C ALA A 12 -10.54 -9.02 -8.02
N ARG A 13 -11.37 -9.21 -9.06
CA ARG A 13 -10.97 -9.93 -10.27
C ARG A 13 -9.91 -9.20 -11.08
N VAL A 14 -10.06 -7.88 -11.24
CA VAL A 14 -9.08 -7.04 -11.92
C VAL A 14 -7.75 -7.10 -11.17
N TRP A 15 -7.77 -6.94 -9.85
CA TRP A 15 -6.56 -6.98 -9.02
C TRP A 15 -5.86 -8.34 -9.06
N MET A 16 -6.62 -9.44 -9.00
CA MET A 16 -6.07 -10.80 -9.17
C MET A 16 -5.37 -10.98 -10.52
N PHE A 17 -5.89 -10.38 -11.59
CA PHE A 17 -5.26 -10.42 -12.89
C PHE A 17 -3.99 -9.58 -12.94
N ILE A 18 -4.05 -8.33 -12.48
CA ILE A 18 -2.91 -7.38 -12.46
C ILE A 18 -1.77 -7.96 -11.62
N SER A 19 -2.04 -8.40 -10.39
CA SER A 19 -1.02 -8.93 -9.47
C SER A 19 -0.31 -10.19 -9.98
N ARG A 20 -0.99 -11.00 -10.81
CA ARG A 20 -0.37 -12.17 -11.46
C ARG A 20 0.53 -11.81 -12.64
N HIS A 21 0.30 -10.66 -13.25
CA HIS A 21 1.02 -10.21 -14.45
C HIS A 21 1.85 -8.96 -14.17
N GLU A 22 2.17 -8.74 -12.90
CA GLU A 22 2.93 -7.57 -12.47
C GLU A 22 4.29 -7.50 -13.18
N PRO A 23 4.68 -6.35 -13.76
CA PRO A 23 5.97 -6.17 -14.42
C PRO A 23 7.15 -6.50 -13.49
N ARG A 24 8.25 -6.96 -14.07
CA ARG A 24 9.48 -7.25 -13.29
C ARG A 24 10.00 -6.04 -12.54
N SER A 25 9.91 -4.85 -13.12
CA SER A 25 10.28 -3.59 -12.48
C SER A 25 9.52 -3.37 -11.18
N VAL A 26 8.20 -3.57 -11.17
CA VAL A 26 7.38 -3.41 -9.97
C VAL A 26 7.73 -4.46 -8.91
N GLN A 27 8.00 -5.71 -9.33
CA GLN A 27 8.48 -6.76 -8.41
C GLN A 27 9.83 -6.41 -7.78
N GLU A 28 10.74 -5.80 -8.56
CA GLU A 28 12.03 -5.30 -8.07
C GLU A 28 11.85 -4.16 -7.09
N TRP A 29 10.95 -3.21 -7.36
CA TRP A 29 10.61 -2.11 -6.46
C TRP A 29 10.01 -2.59 -5.15
N ARG A 30 9.12 -3.61 -5.18
CA ARG A 30 8.59 -4.24 -3.96
C ARG A 30 9.71 -4.86 -3.14
N ARG A 31 10.61 -5.63 -3.78
CA ARG A 31 11.74 -6.26 -3.10
C ARG A 31 12.66 -5.21 -2.46
N GLU A 32 12.95 -4.14 -3.17
CA GLU A 32 13.74 -3.02 -2.66
C GLU A 32 13.03 -2.34 -1.48
N ASN A 33 11.74 -2.07 -1.62
CA ASN A 33 10.95 -1.41 -0.58
C ASN A 33 10.89 -2.23 0.72
N LEU A 34 10.92 -3.56 0.64
CA LEU A 34 10.90 -4.45 1.79
C LEU A 34 12.31 -4.80 2.33
N ALA A 35 13.36 -4.49 1.57
CA ALA A 35 14.72 -4.82 1.97
C ALA A 35 15.11 -4.14 3.29
N GLY A 36 15.76 -4.93 4.18
CA GLY A 36 16.24 -4.44 5.47
C GLY A 36 15.16 -4.21 6.52
N LEU A 37 13.90 -4.56 6.27
CA LEU A 37 12.88 -4.59 7.31
C LEU A 37 13.24 -5.57 8.42
N THR A 38 12.90 -5.22 9.65
CA THR A 38 13.17 -6.04 10.84
C THR A 38 11.99 -5.98 11.80
N GLY A 39 11.87 -6.98 12.66
CA GLY A 39 10.90 -6.99 13.74
C GLY A 39 9.47 -7.21 13.29
N ARG A 40 8.53 -6.59 13.96
CA ARG A 40 7.10 -6.74 13.76
C ARG A 40 6.58 -5.76 12.71
N VAL A 41 5.98 -6.25 11.63
CA VAL A 41 5.54 -5.46 10.49
C VAL A 41 4.02 -5.48 10.34
N LEU A 42 3.43 -4.32 10.07
CA LEU A 42 2.04 -4.18 9.63
C LEU A 42 2.02 -3.96 8.10
N GLU A 43 1.33 -4.82 7.35
CA GLU A 43 1.06 -4.61 5.94
C GLU A 43 -0.39 -4.17 5.73
N VAL A 44 -0.60 -3.00 5.16
CA VAL A 44 -1.91 -2.42 4.90
C VAL A 44 -2.33 -2.69 3.46
N GLY A 45 -3.55 -3.21 3.27
CA GLY A 45 -4.07 -3.55 1.95
C GLY A 45 -3.26 -4.66 1.27
N ALA A 46 -3.13 -5.81 1.92
CA ALA A 46 -2.29 -6.91 1.45
C ALA A 46 -2.68 -7.48 0.06
N GLY A 47 -3.88 -7.19 -0.40
CA GLY A 47 -4.37 -7.65 -1.70
C GLY A 47 -4.32 -9.18 -1.82
N THR A 48 -3.54 -9.67 -2.77
CA THR A 48 -3.34 -11.13 -2.98
C THR A 48 -2.15 -11.69 -2.18
N GLY A 49 -1.49 -10.89 -1.34
CA GLY A 49 -0.29 -11.29 -0.60
C GLY A 49 0.99 -11.27 -1.46
N THR A 50 1.06 -10.42 -2.48
CA THR A 50 2.19 -10.33 -3.41
C THR A 50 3.53 -10.06 -2.71
N ASN A 51 3.51 -9.32 -1.62
CA ASN A 51 4.70 -8.98 -0.84
C ASN A 51 5.20 -10.14 0.05
N PHE A 52 4.35 -11.08 0.43
CA PHE A 52 4.65 -12.04 1.49
C PHE A 52 5.89 -12.90 1.24
N SER A 53 6.14 -13.27 -0.01
CA SER A 53 7.33 -14.03 -0.41
C SER A 53 8.63 -13.20 -0.44
N LEU A 54 8.53 -11.89 -0.26
CA LEU A 54 9.64 -10.95 -0.40
C LEU A 54 10.16 -10.44 0.96
N TYR A 55 9.47 -10.75 2.06
CA TYR A 55 9.91 -10.32 3.38
C TYR A 55 11.24 -10.98 3.77
N PRO A 56 12.20 -10.20 4.28
CA PRO A 56 13.46 -10.75 4.78
C PRO A 56 13.25 -11.55 6.08
N ASP A 57 14.14 -12.49 6.35
CA ASP A 57 14.14 -13.35 7.54
C ASP A 57 14.38 -12.59 8.87
N THR A 58 14.79 -11.34 8.78
CA THR A 58 14.90 -10.41 9.91
C THR A 58 13.55 -9.88 10.41
N VAL A 59 12.47 -10.08 9.65
CA VAL A 59 11.08 -9.81 10.08
C VAL A 59 10.61 -10.96 10.96
N THR A 60 10.12 -10.66 12.15
CA THR A 60 9.68 -11.67 13.12
C THR A 60 8.24 -12.11 12.90
N GLU A 61 7.39 -11.19 12.47
CA GLU A 61 6.00 -11.45 12.06
C GLU A 61 5.47 -10.33 11.15
N VAL A 62 4.50 -10.69 10.33
CA VAL A 62 3.71 -9.75 9.54
C VAL A 62 2.24 -9.86 9.95
N VAL A 63 1.64 -8.74 10.36
CA VAL A 63 0.19 -8.61 10.49
C VAL A 63 -0.32 -7.90 9.24
N ALA A 64 -1.14 -8.58 8.45
CA ALA A 64 -1.64 -8.07 7.19
C ALA A 64 -3.15 -7.81 7.28
N VAL A 65 -3.59 -6.60 6.90
CA VAL A 65 -5.00 -6.23 6.83
C VAL A 65 -5.45 -6.12 5.37
N GLU A 66 -6.61 -6.74 5.05
CA GLU A 66 -7.21 -6.69 3.72
C GLU A 66 -8.74 -6.70 3.85
N PRO A 67 -9.45 -5.61 3.52
CA PRO A 67 -10.90 -5.52 3.72
C PRO A 67 -11.73 -6.24 2.64
N GLU A 68 -11.16 -6.59 1.48
CA GLU A 68 -11.88 -7.32 0.43
C GLU A 68 -11.77 -8.83 0.67
N ARG A 69 -12.89 -9.48 0.98
CA ARG A 69 -12.94 -10.88 1.39
C ARG A 69 -12.26 -11.85 0.44
N ARG A 70 -12.46 -11.69 -0.87
CA ARG A 70 -11.90 -12.60 -1.89
C ARG A 70 -10.39 -12.48 -1.97
N LEU A 71 -9.86 -11.27 -1.76
CA LEU A 71 -8.43 -11.02 -1.70
C LEU A 71 -7.85 -11.58 -0.40
N THR A 72 -8.51 -11.38 0.74
CA THR A 72 -8.12 -11.97 2.04
C THR A 72 -7.97 -13.48 1.95
N GLU A 73 -8.89 -14.18 1.26
CA GLU A 73 -8.82 -15.64 1.09
C GLU A 73 -7.59 -16.07 0.27
N ILE A 74 -7.19 -15.27 -0.72
CA ILE A 74 -5.98 -15.51 -1.53
C ILE A 74 -4.73 -15.20 -0.73
N ALA A 75 -4.69 -14.04 -0.06
CA ALA A 75 -3.60 -13.63 0.81
C ALA A 75 -3.35 -14.68 1.91
N SER A 76 -4.40 -15.22 2.53
CA SER A 76 -4.29 -16.27 3.55
C SER A 76 -3.63 -17.55 3.02
N ARG A 77 -3.85 -17.89 1.75
CA ARG A 77 -3.15 -19.00 1.10
C ARG A 77 -1.70 -18.65 0.78
N ALA A 78 -1.43 -17.41 0.33
CA ALA A 78 -0.07 -16.94 0.09
C ALA A 78 0.77 -16.91 1.38
N ALA A 79 0.16 -16.53 2.50
CA ALA A 79 0.78 -16.49 3.82
C ALA A 79 1.36 -17.84 4.26
N GLN A 80 0.75 -18.97 3.83
CA GLN A 80 1.24 -20.32 4.17
C GLN A 80 2.61 -20.65 3.56
N ASN A 81 3.01 -19.93 2.50
CA ASN A 81 4.27 -20.11 1.80
C ASN A 81 5.24 -18.93 2.01
N ALA A 82 4.93 -18.03 2.92
CA ALA A 82 5.80 -16.89 3.26
C ALA A 82 7.05 -17.38 4.03
N PRO A 83 8.21 -16.73 3.87
CA PRO A 83 9.43 -17.09 4.61
C PRO A 83 9.35 -16.74 6.10
N VAL A 84 8.40 -15.89 6.48
CA VAL A 84 8.17 -15.41 7.85
C VAL A 84 6.71 -15.63 8.25
N PRO A 85 6.38 -15.68 9.55
CA PRO A 85 5.00 -15.79 10.01
C PRO A 85 4.15 -14.62 9.50
N VAL A 86 3.04 -14.92 8.83
CA VAL A 86 2.09 -13.90 8.33
C VAL A 86 0.69 -14.23 8.83
N THR A 87 0.07 -13.27 9.52
CA THR A 87 -1.33 -13.34 9.94
C THR A 87 -2.16 -12.38 9.10
N VAL A 88 -3.13 -12.91 8.35
CA VAL A 88 -4.01 -12.09 7.51
C VAL A 88 -5.36 -11.92 8.18
N THR A 89 -5.83 -10.67 8.29
CA THR A 89 -7.13 -10.35 8.87
C THR A 89 -8.05 -9.69 7.85
N HIS A 90 -9.33 -10.06 7.89
CA HIS A 90 -10.36 -9.45 7.05
C HIS A 90 -10.91 -8.18 7.72
N HIS A 91 -10.06 -7.17 7.84
CA HIS A 91 -10.41 -5.88 8.43
C HIS A 91 -9.89 -4.74 7.55
N ALA A 92 -10.59 -3.62 7.56
CA ALA A 92 -10.01 -2.35 7.15
C ALA A 92 -9.04 -1.87 8.24
N ILE A 93 -8.09 -1.03 7.86
CA ILE A 93 -7.07 -0.54 8.81
C ILE A 93 -7.70 0.19 10.00
N GLU A 94 -8.82 0.88 9.79
CA GLU A 94 -9.55 1.63 10.83
C GLU A 94 -10.10 0.74 11.93
N GLN A 95 -10.22 -0.56 11.69
CA GLN A 95 -10.71 -1.56 12.64
C GLN A 95 -9.58 -2.29 13.37
N LEU A 96 -8.33 -2.01 13.00
CA LEU A 96 -7.20 -2.68 13.62
C LEU A 96 -6.91 -2.10 15.00
N GLU A 97 -7.02 -2.96 16.01
CA GLU A 97 -6.54 -2.71 17.36
C GLU A 97 -5.26 -3.53 17.58
N ALA A 98 -4.16 -2.87 17.90
CA ALA A 98 -2.89 -3.53 18.19
C ALA A 98 -2.52 -3.33 19.65
N SER A 99 -2.22 -4.42 20.34
CA SER A 99 -1.76 -4.41 21.74
C SER A 99 -0.31 -3.97 21.89
N GLU A 100 0.48 -4.14 20.83
CA GLU A 100 1.90 -3.80 20.79
C GLU A 100 2.21 -2.99 19.53
N PRO A 101 3.12 -2.01 19.61
CA PRO A 101 3.49 -1.21 18.45
C PRO A 101 4.25 -2.03 17.41
N PHE A 102 4.22 -1.56 16.17
CA PHE A 102 4.97 -2.14 15.07
C PHE A 102 6.33 -1.47 14.91
N ASP A 103 7.32 -2.22 14.43
CA ASP A 103 8.62 -1.72 14.01
C ASP A 103 8.54 -1.02 12.65
N ALA A 104 7.71 -1.56 11.75
CA ALA A 104 7.47 -1.00 10.44
C ALA A 104 6.03 -1.16 9.98
N VAL A 105 5.62 -0.25 9.10
CA VAL A 105 4.37 -0.33 8.32
C VAL A 105 4.72 -0.35 6.84
N VAL A 106 4.05 -1.20 6.07
CA VAL A 106 4.19 -1.30 4.62
C VAL A 106 2.86 -0.94 3.95
N CYS A 107 2.91 0.02 3.03
CA CYS A 107 1.82 0.41 2.15
C CYS A 107 2.26 0.24 0.69
N SER A 108 1.57 -0.62 -0.06
CA SER A 108 1.90 -0.88 -1.46
C SER A 108 0.66 -0.78 -2.33
N LEU A 109 0.49 0.36 -3.01
CA LEU A 109 -0.65 0.69 -3.87
C LEU A 109 -2.00 0.69 -3.10
N VAL A 110 -1.99 1.19 -1.88
CA VAL A 110 -3.14 1.25 -0.98
C VAL A 110 -3.51 2.66 -0.53
N LEU A 111 -2.54 3.53 -0.25
CA LEU A 111 -2.82 4.93 0.18
C LEU A 111 -3.53 5.74 -0.91
N CYS A 112 -3.32 5.38 -2.17
CA CYS A 112 -4.08 5.94 -3.29
C CYS A 112 -5.57 5.52 -3.29
N SER A 113 -5.94 4.45 -2.57
CA SER A 113 -7.27 3.82 -2.60
C SER A 113 -8.09 3.99 -1.32
N VAL A 114 -7.48 4.35 -0.19
CA VAL A 114 -8.22 4.61 1.06
C VAL A 114 -9.08 5.88 0.94
N ASP A 115 -10.21 5.93 1.67
CA ASP A 115 -11.12 7.08 1.60
C ASP A 115 -10.50 8.33 2.24
N GLU A 116 -9.89 8.17 3.41
CA GLU A 116 -9.35 9.26 4.24
C GLU A 116 -7.85 9.04 4.52
N PRO A 117 -6.95 9.32 3.54
CA PRO A 117 -5.52 9.03 3.68
C PRO A 117 -4.85 9.74 4.86
N ASP A 118 -5.28 10.96 5.17
CA ASP A 118 -4.80 11.70 6.34
C ASP A 118 -5.12 11.00 7.66
N GLN A 119 -6.33 10.44 7.79
CA GLN A 119 -6.75 9.71 8.98
C GLN A 119 -6.00 8.38 9.09
N VAL A 120 -5.91 7.65 7.98
CA VAL A 120 -5.17 6.39 7.91
C VAL A 120 -3.72 6.62 8.31
N LEU A 121 -3.03 7.59 7.72
CA LEU A 121 -1.62 7.87 8.03
C LEU A 121 -1.40 8.29 9.49
N ARG A 122 -2.30 9.08 10.10
CA ARG A 122 -2.24 9.37 11.54
C ARG A 122 -2.42 8.12 12.40
N GLN A 123 -3.30 7.19 11.99
CA GLN A 123 -3.46 5.91 12.68
C GLN A 123 -2.19 5.06 12.54
N LEU A 124 -1.62 4.93 11.34
CA LEU A 124 -0.37 4.20 11.10
C LEU A 124 0.78 4.78 11.92
N TYR A 125 0.85 6.12 12.00
CA TYR A 125 1.81 6.80 12.85
C TYR A 125 1.64 6.41 14.33
N SER A 126 0.40 6.31 14.82
CA SER A 126 0.14 5.93 16.21
C SER A 126 0.50 4.48 16.51
N LEU A 127 0.34 3.58 15.53
CA LEU A 127 0.65 2.15 15.65
C LEU A 127 2.15 1.84 15.61
N LEU A 128 2.96 2.74 15.09
CA LEU A 128 4.41 2.59 15.06
C LEU A 128 5.05 2.97 16.39
N ARG A 129 6.10 2.23 16.78
CA ARG A 129 6.98 2.66 17.87
C ARG A 129 7.74 3.95 17.51
N PRO A 130 8.25 4.72 18.47
CA PRO A 130 9.23 5.77 18.19
C PRO A 130 10.44 5.20 17.43
N GLY A 131 10.88 5.88 16.37
CA GLY A 131 11.91 5.38 15.45
C GLY A 131 11.46 4.28 14.49
N GLY A 132 10.18 3.88 14.52
CA GLY A 132 9.60 2.96 13.53
C GLY A 132 9.45 3.60 12.16
N GLU A 133 9.31 2.78 11.12
CA GLU A 133 9.34 3.24 9.74
C GLU A 133 8.09 2.90 8.93
N LEU A 134 7.73 3.79 8.01
CA LEU A 134 6.77 3.57 6.94
C LEU A 134 7.52 3.30 5.64
N ARG A 135 7.22 2.20 4.98
CA ARG A 135 7.65 1.86 3.62
C ARG A 135 6.48 2.00 2.68
N TYR A 136 6.64 2.75 1.61
CA TYR A 136 5.56 2.97 0.66
C TYR A 136 6.00 2.78 -0.80
N LEU A 137 5.10 2.24 -1.59
CA LEU A 137 5.11 2.17 -3.06
C LEU A 137 3.72 2.58 -3.51
N GLU A 138 3.54 3.82 -3.98
CA GLU A 138 2.20 4.40 -4.17
C GLU A 138 2.11 5.22 -5.45
N HIS A 139 0.92 5.23 -6.09
CA HIS A 139 0.63 6.20 -7.13
C HIS A 139 0.66 7.61 -6.58
N ILE A 140 1.23 8.54 -7.34
CA ILE A 140 1.38 9.93 -6.95
C ILE A 140 0.91 10.89 -8.04
N ALA A 141 0.61 12.13 -7.61
CA ALA A 141 0.24 13.21 -8.51
C ALA A 141 1.41 13.62 -9.40
N SER A 142 1.22 13.51 -10.71
CA SER A 142 2.13 14.02 -11.72
C SER A 142 1.88 15.51 -12.02
N SER A 143 2.84 16.14 -12.68
CA SER A 143 2.70 17.50 -13.20
C SER A 143 2.26 17.53 -14.68
N GLY A 144 1.97 18.72 -15.19
CA GLY A 144 1.71 18.95 -16.63
C GLY A 144 0.50 18.19 -17.19
N ALA A 145 0.63 17.68 -18.42
CA ALA A 145 -0.45 17.01 -19.14
C ALA A 145 -0.86 15.69 -18.47
N HIS A 146 0.10 14.94 -17.90
CA HIS A 146 -0.19 13.70 -17.20
C HIS A 146 -1.01 13.95 -15.93
N GLY A 147 -0.66 14.97 -15.14
CA GLY A 147 -1.45 15.38 -13.98
C GLY A 147 -2.86 15.87 -14.34
N GLN A 148 -3.08 16.44 -15.54
CA GLN A 148 -4.42 16.75 -16.03
C GLN A 148 -5.22 15.47 -16.34
N LEU A 149 -4.57 14.48 -16.96
CA LEU A 149 -5.16 13.17 -17.21
C LEU A 149 -5.56 12.48 -15.91
N GLN A 150 -4.69 12.49 -14.90
CA GLN A 150 -4.97 11.93 -13.58
C GLN A 150 -6.19 12.58 -12.93
N ARG A 151 -6.27 13.91 -12.91
CA ARG A 151 -7.45 14.64 -12.37
C ARG A 151 -8.73 14.27 -13.10
N LEU A 152 -8.67 14.13 -14.43
CA LEU A 152 -9.83 13.72 -15.22
C LEU A 152 -10.24 12.28 -14.90
N ALA A 153 -9.27 11.37 -14.76
CA ALA A 153 -9.52 9.99 -14.39
C ALA A 153 -10.17 9.89 -13.00
N ASP A 154 -9.60 10.58 -12.01
CA ASP A 154 -10.11 10.61 -10.64
C ASP A 154 -11.53 11.19 -10.54
N ALA A 155 -11.86 12.15 -11.41
CA ALA A 155 -13.22 12.76 -11.47
C ALA A 155 -14.27 11.88 -12.21
N THR A 156 -13.88 10.74 -12.78
CA THR A 156 -14.74 9.91 -13.62
C THR A 156 -14.91 8.48 -13.07
N LEU A 157 -14.77 7.48 -13.95
CA LEU A 157 -15.01 6.08 -13.61
C LEU A 157 -13.81 5.38 -12.97
N TRP A 158 -12.63 5.98 -13.02
CA TRP A 158 -11.39 5.33 -12.59
C TRP A 158 -11.44 4.81 -11.15
N PRO A 159 -11.81 5.61 -10.12
CA PRO A 159 -11.88 5.11 -8.75
C PRO A 159 -12.87 3.95 -8.59
N ARG A 160 -14.00 4.00 -9.30
CA ARG A 160 -15.02 2.94 -9.22
C ARG A 160 -14.56 1.62 -9.82
N LEU A 161 -13.72 1.66 -10.88
CA LEU A 161 -13.22 0.48 -11.57
C LEU A 161 -11.98 -0.10 -10.90
N PHE A 162 -11.15 0.76 -10.29
CA PHE A 162 -9.85 0.39 -9.75
C PHE A 162 -9.77 0.52 -8.21
N GLY A 163 -10.82 0.07 -7.49
CA GLY A 163 -10.79 -0.06 -6.04
C GLY A 163 -10.58 1.24 -5.28
N ASN A 164 -11.29 2.30 -5.72
CA ASN A 164 -11.16 3.64 -5.16
C ASN A 164 -9.79 4.30 -5.37
N CYS A 165 -8.99 3.80 -6.32
CA CYS A 165 -7.68 4.38 -6.62
C CYS A 165 -7.83 5.80 -7.18
N HIS A 166 -7.27 6.79 -6.48
CA HIS A 166 -7.11 8.17 -6.89
C HIS A 166 -5.65 8.40 -7.28
N THR A 167 -5.40 8.60 -8.55
CA THR A 167 -4.03 8.64 -9.08
C THR A 167 -3.37 10.01 -8.90
N HIS A 168 -4.17 11.07 -8.63
CA HIS A 168 -3.69 12.44 -8.42
C HIS A 168 -3.69 12.82 -6.93
N ARG A 169 -3.06 12.00 -6.09
CA ARG A 169 -2.86 12.30 -4.66
C ARG A 169 -1.43 12.75 -4.41
N ASP A 170 -1.26 13.78 -3.59
CA ASP A 170 0.04 14.18 -3.06
C ASP A 170 0.36 13.33 -1.80
N THR A 171 0.61 12.06 -2.04
CA THR A 171 0.80 11.06 -0.99
C THR A 171 1.99 11.39 -0.09
N GLU A 172 3.09 11.88 -0.67
CA GLU A 172 4.30 12.23 0.09
C GLU A 172 4.07 13.41 1.03
N ARG A 173 3.30 14.41 0.58
CA ARG A 173 2.88 15.51 1.44
C ARG A 173 1.98 15.02 2.57
N THR A 174 1.01 14.16 2.27
CA THR A 174 0.12 13.60 3.29
C THR A 174 0.90 12.79 4.33
N ILE A 175 1.94 12.04 3.92
CA ILE A 175 2.86 11.33 4.82
C ILE A 175 3.58 12.33 5.74
N ALA A 176 4.12 13.43 5.18
CA ALA A 176 4.80 14.45 5.97
C ALA A 176 3.86 15.18 6.94
N ASP A 177 2.63 15.51 6.49
CA ASP A 177 1.61 16.18 7.30
C ASP A 177 1.11 15.30 8.47
N ALA A 178 1.21 13.97 8.34
CA ALA A 178 0.95 13.02 9.42
C ALA A 178 2.07 12.94 10.48
N GLY A 179 3.19 13.64 10.27
CA GLY A 179 4.30 13.72 11.22
C GLY A 179 5.51 12.83 10.89
N PHE A 180 5.47 12.09 9.78
CA PHE A 180 6.61 11.31 9.33
C PHE A 180 7.71 12.21 8.76
N ARG A 181 8.96 11.79 8.95
CA ARG A 181 10.11 12.38 8.29
C ARG A 181 10.57 11.47 7.16
N THR A 182 10.42 11.91 5.92
CA THR A 182 10.92 11.18 4.75
C THR A 182 12.45 11.11 4.79
N GLU A 183 13.00 9.92 4.67
CA GLU A 183 14.45 9.68 4.60
C GLU A 183 14.91 9.43 3.17
N THR A 184 14.13 8.66 2.43
CA THR A 184 14.37 8.40 1.01
C THR A 184 13.06 8.43 0.26
N ALA A 185 13.08 9.00 -0.94
CA ALA A 185 11.97 8.95 -1.88
C ALA A 185 12.52 9.04 -3.30
N ARG A 186 11.93 8.30 -4.20
CA ARG A 186 12.18 8.40 -5.64
C ARG A 186 10.91 8.13 -6.41
N HIS A 187 10.82 8.70 -7.60
CA HIS A 187 9.69 8.56 -8.49
C HIS A 187 10.09 7.70 -9.69
N GLU A 188 9.20 6.79 -10.05
CA GLU A 188 9.40 5.88 -11.17
C GLU A 188 8.15 5.84 -12.05
N TRP A 189 8.36 5.42 -13.31
CA TRP A 189 7.27 5.23 -14.26
C TRP A 189 7.12 3.74 -14.56
N GLU A 190 6.01 3.16 -14.13
CA GLU A 190 5.68 1.76 -14.43
C GLU A 190 5.47 1.56 -15.93
N ILE A 191 4.83 2.53 -16.57
CA ILE A 191 4.56 2.58 -17.99
C ILE A 191 5.13 3.90 -18.53
N PRO A 192 5.80 3.91 -19.70
CA PRO A 192 6.41 5.12 -20.24
C PRO A 192 5.45 6.33 -20.25
N ALA A 193 5.94 7.50 -19.85
CA ALA A 193 5.15 8.72 -19.67
C ALA A 193 4.35 9.19 -20.89
N TRP A 194 4.69 8.72 -22.10
CA TRP A 194 3.94 9.01 -23.33
C TRP A 194 2.68 8.15 -23.51
N VAL A 195 2.53 7.08 -22.72
CA VAL A 195 1.34 6.24 -22.71
C VAL A 195 0.32 6.87 -21.75
N PRO A 196 -0.92 7.20 -22.18
CA PRO A 196 -1.87 7.94 -21.37
C PRO A 196 -2.58 7.05 -20.34
N ILE A 197 -1.83 6.47 -19.40
CA ILE A 197 -2.37 5.68 -18.29
C ILE A 197 -2.16 6.47 -17.00
N PRO A 198 -3.23 6.83 -16.27
CA PRO A 198 -3.14 7.74 -15.13
C PRO A 198 -2.35 7.18 -13.94
N SER A 199 -2.29 5.85 -13.77
CA SER A 199 -1.59 5.16 -12.69
C SER A 199 -0.13 4.83 -13.00
N SER A 200 0.52 5.54 -13.95
CA SER A 200 1.87 5.17 -14.40
C SER A 200 3.00 5.67 -13.51
N GLU A 201 2.80 6.78 -12.78
CA GLU A 201 3.83 7.35 -11.91
C GLU A 201 3.63 6.89 -10.47
N VAL A 202 4.71 6.38 -9.88
CA VAL A 202 4.72 5.89 -8.50
C VAL A 202 5.87 6.51 -7.72
N ALA A 203 5.66 6.71 -6.42
CA ALA A 203 6.72 7.00 -5.47
C ALA A 203 7.08 5.74 -4.68
N ILE A 204 8.37 5.54 -4.49
CA ILE A 204 8.93 4.48 -3.65
C ILE A 204 9.74 5.18 -2.56
N GLY A 205 9.42 4.92 -1.30
CA GLY A 205 10.09 5.66 -0.26
C GLY A 205 10.03 5.02 1.13
N ARG A 206 10.85 5.62 1.97
CA ARG A 206 10.96 5.33 3.40
C ARG A 206 10.77 6.62 4.19
N ALA A 207 9.88 6.57 5.16
CA ALA A 207 9.67 7.66 6.11
C ALA A 207 9.69 7.11 7.53
N VAL A 208 10.16 7.90 8.49
CA VAL A 208 10.36 7.46 9.89
C VAL A 208 9.48 8.27 10.82
N LYS A 209 8.93 7.59 11.83
CA LYS A 209 8.38 8.25 13.00
C LYS A 209 9.53 8.75 13.87
N PRO A 210 9.69 10.06 14.10
CA PRO A 210 10.72 10.58 15.01
C PRO A 210 10.66 9.91 16.39
N ALA A 211 11.84 9.81 17.03
CA ALA A 211 11.98 9.23 18.36
C ALA A 211 11.41 10.14 19.46
#